data_577c06e6906a0913e63f19595df08b50
#
_entry.id   577c06e6906a0913e63f19595df08b50
#
_cell.length_a   1.000
_cell.length_b   1.000
_cell.length_c   1.000
_cell.angle_alpha   90.00
_cell.angle_beta   90.00
_cell.angle_gamma   90.00
#
_symmetry.space_group_name_H-M   'P 1'
#
loop_
_entity.id
_entity.type
_entity.pdbx_description
1 polymer ?
#
loop_
_entity_poly.entity_id
_entity_poly.type
_entity_poly.pdbx_seq_one_letter_code
_entity_poly.pdbx_strand_id
1 'polypeptide(L)'
;MLACGDDAEGDGEAAGTGGEDSTGADTTGMPDPTQGDGDGSTSGSTGAETGGEVFDPESFVLSDVYGVPNLDDDDEDGRMDWLQFVFDGDNDVSALEVPGVPEGYAVELNASGNVADFRVWQGETFAIGVADDGTADSYTFEPGPEGVTLDVEFGSYGAAGSLQVRLLGPEGDELSVQDIAMLGAPMVMNHHLQPSERIWVMDVDADWGNNTSMVAAYADVLGDMFSPVDDAQYGFDVWVQDEIEFATAVGAGGQRLNTIIDSVRDRGLDPLPENEIVGPDFIAQAWGSPQEATTWDSFGNLEASPPVVVDGVEYPFGRIYYGREGIYGLQDGLADVLAAQRVQAPFEVDTLWLCVGHVDEFSSFVPDPGSEKGFKFLVSDVDAAIEILESLPPNMELTRYGLDHGFDTVGDMLGDAGFLAFNEDLQADELDPIREQFIAELGLEESDIIRVPSLFEDVEGCGAAALIPGMVNLIVSNPEDGPIDLFVPDPFFRANVNDQAADPFIEAFTAAMPNGITPHYVDNWDVYHLALGEVHCGTNVLRTPVGEWWTSAMHLLEGSR
;
A
#
# COMPACT_ATOMS: atom_id res chain seq x y z
N MET A 1 -4.03 -25.85 19.53
CA MET A 1 -4.53 -26.21 18.19
C MET A 1 -5.77 -25.39 17.93
N LEU A 2 -5.61 -24.23 17.35
CA LEU A 2 -6.67 -23.43 16.75
C LEU A 2 -6.09 -22.95 15.41
N ALA A 3 -6.05 -23.87 14.46
CA ALA A 3 -5.93 -23.56 13.07
C ALA A 3 -7.14 -22.71 12.65
N CYS A 4 -6.96 -21.78 11.74
CA CYS A 4 -7.98 -20.98 11.07
C CYS A 4 -9.25 -21.80 10.78
N GLY A 5 -10.25 -21.76 11.63
CA GLY A 5 -11.47 -22.55 11.48
C GLY A 5 -12.53 -22.18 12.50
N ASP A 6 -13.48 -21.43 11.98
CA ASP A 6 -14.90 -21.34 12.32
C ASP A 6 -15.41 -21.12 13.75
N ASP A 7 -16.12 -19.98 13.86
CA ASP A 7 -17.36 -19.70 14.58
C ASP A 7 -17.43 -19.85 16.12
N ALA A 8 -17.54 -18.72 16.77
CA ALA A 8 -18.42 -18.62 17.95
C ALA A 8 -19.09 -17.24 18.00
N GLU A 9 -20.37 -17.23 17.72
CA GLU A 9 -21.28 -16.13 17.97
C GLU A 9 -21.27 -15.75 19.46
N GLY A 10 -21.22 -14.48 19.75
CA GLY A 10 -21.36 -13.93 21.09
C GLY A 10 -21.95 -12.54 21.06
N ASP A 11 -23.27 -12.48 21.15
CA ASP A 11 -24.05 -11.27 21.43
C ASP A 11 -23.65 -10.63 22.76
N GLY A 12 -23.39 -9.33 22.76
CA GLY A 12 -23.18 -8.56 23.99
C GLY A 12 -23.38 -7.08 23.81
N GLU A 13 -24.56 -6.61 24.23
CA GLU A 13 -25.06 -5.25 24.18
C GLU A 13 -24.19 -4.20 24.88
N ALA A 14 -24.33 -3.00 24.35
CA ALA A 14 -23.78 -1.71 24.73
C ALA A 14 -24.26 -1.13 26.08
N ALA A 15 -23.45 -0.22 26.61
CA ALA A 15 -23.82 1.04 27.30
C ALA A 15 -22.51 1.73 27.72
N GLY A 16 -22.16 2.92 27.33
CA GLY A 16 -22.80 4.20 27.36
C GLY A 16 -22.33 5.03 28.54
N THR A 17 -21.96 6.31 28.27
CA THR A 17 -21.68 7.46 29.16
C THR A 17 -20.20 7.70 29.43
N GLY A 18 -19.61 8.85 29.12
CA GLY A 18 -20.04 10.24 29.07
C GLY A 18 -19.15 11.10 29.94
N GLY A 19 -18.70 12.24 29.46
CA GLY A 19 -18.36 13.37 30.33
C GLY A 19 -16.95 13.93 30.27
N GLU A 20 -16.84 15.06 29.53
CA GLU A 20 -16.38 16.39 30.02
C GLU A 20 -14.94 16.49 30.56
N ASP A 21 -14.18 17.42 30.22
CA ASP A 21 -14.13 18.85 29.92
C ASP A 21 -12.74 19.40 30.31
N SER A 22 -12.30 20.38 29.65
CA SER A 22 -11.61 21.60 30.09
C SER A 22 -10.20 21.92 29.53
N THR A 23 -10.21 22.89 28.64
CA THR A 23 -9.64 24.25 28.72
C THR A 23 -8.15 24.46 28.92
N GLY A 24 -7.63 25.37 28.06
CA GLY A 24 -6.68 26.40 28.44
C GLY A 24 -5.57 26.67 27.44
N ALA A 25 -5.75 27.60 26.57
CA ALA A 25 -5.16 28.91 26.35
C ALA A 25 -3.69 29.09 26.83
N ASP A 26 -2.79 29.59 26.03
CA ASP A 26 -2.46 30.99 25.86
C ASP A 26 -1.11 31.23 25.11
N THR A 27 -1.16 32.03 24.10
CA THR A 27 -0.45 33.26 23.72
C THR A 27 1.07 33.32 23.54
N THR A 28 1.36 34.11 22.52
CA THR A 28 2.46 35.08 22.24
C THR A 28 3.56 34.54 21.31
N GLY A 29 4.04 35.27 20.32
CA GLY A 29 3.89 36.62 19.86
C GLY A 29 4.86 36.86 18.70
N MET A 30 4.47 37.69 17.79
CA MET A 30 5.27 38.22 16.67
C MET A 30 6.48 39.04 17.12
N PRO A 31 7.41 39.31 16.22
CA PRO A 31 7.67 40.71 15.89
C PRO A 31 7.75 41.01 14.38
N ASP A 32 7.32 42.23 14.10
CA ASP A 32 7.15 42.98 12.87
C ASP A 32 8.50 43.54 12.33
N PRO A 33 8.54 43.89 11.02
CA PRO A 33 9.74 44.34 10.33
C PRO A 33 9.89 45.84 10.27
N THR A 34 11.11 46.29 10.15
CA THR A 34 11.46 47.71 9.94
C THR A 34 11.54 48.08 8.46
N GLN A 35 10.92 49.25 8.20
CA GLN A 35 10.97 50.07 7.02
C GLN A 35 12.37 50.56 6.62
N GLY A 36 12.53 50.81 5.32
CA GLY A 36 13.60 51.60 4.76
C GLY A 36 13.11 52.39 3.56
N ASP A 37 12.95 53.69 3.78
CA ASP A 37 12.61 54.72 2.80
C ASP A 37 13.77 55.02 1.83
N GLY A 38 13.44 55.42 0.63
CA GLY A 38 14.41 55.93 -0.36
C GLY A 38 13.79 56.59 -1.56
N ASP A 39 13.65 57.86 -1.44
CA ASP A 39 13.14 58.97 -2.26
C ASP A 39 13.82 59.10 -3.65
N GLY A 40 13.06 59.66 -4.62
CA GLY A 40 13.72 60.51 -5.61
C GLY A 40 13.27 60.47 -7.08
N SER A 41 12.19 61.18 -7.43
CA SER A 41 12.17 62.28 -8.40
C SER A 41 12.29 62.05 -9.93
N THR A 42 11.30 62.49 -10.58
CA THR A 42 11.05 63.47 -11.68
C THR A 42 10.84 62.97 -13.11
N SER A 43 9.62 63.22 -13.52
CA SER A 43 9.13 63.84 -14.77
C SER A 43 9.76 63.47 -16.12
N GLY A 44 8.89 63.01 -16.99
CA GLY A 44 9.09 62.97 -18.44
C GLY A 44 7.83 62.48 -19.14
N SER A 45 6.87 63.43 -19.36
CA SER A 45 5.73 63.22 -20.25
C SER A 45 6.22 63.06 -21.68
N THR A 46 6.06 61.85 -22.23
CA THR A 46 5.85 61.66 -23.66
C THR A 46 4.76 60.63 -23.80
N GLY A 47 3.63 61.06 -24.43
CA GLY A 47 2.55 60.15 -24.77
C GLY A 47 3.08 59.01 -25.65
N ALA A 48 3.11 57.86 -25.09
CA ALA A 48 3.12 56.61 -25.84
C ALA A 48 1.65 56.20 -25.95
N GLU A 49 1.17 56.13 -27.18
CA GLU A 49 -0.01 55.33 -27.50
C GLU A 49 0.26 53.95 -26.90
N THR A 50 -0.49 53.60 -25.90
CA THR A 50 -0.57 52.23 -25.41
C THR A 50 -1.29 51.45 -26.51
N GLY A 51 -0.51 50.94 -27.45
CA GLY A 51 -0.95 49.78 -28.22
C GLY A 51 -1.22 48.69 -27.21
N GLY A 52 -2.49 48.50 -26.84
CA GLY A 52 -2.89 47.35 -26.06
C GLY A 52 -2.40 46.11 -26.80
N GLU A 53 -1.68 45.25 -26.13
CA GLU A 53 -1.34 43.95 -26.69
C GLU A 53 -2.66 43.32 -27.13
N VAL A 54 -2.76 42.99 -28.43
CA VAL A 54 -3.93 42.31 -28.97
C VAL A 54 -3.87 40.92 -28.35
N PHE A 55 -4.91 40.57 -27.61
CA PHE A 55 -5.02 39.22 -27.01
C PHE A 55 -4.92 38.17 -28.11
N ASP A 56 -4.02 37.21 -27.90
CA ASP A 56 -3.82 36.07 -28.78
C ASP A 56 -4.60 34.85 -28.27
N PRO A 57 -5.70 34.42 -28.93
CA PRO A 57 -6.47 33.28 -28.52
C PRO A 57 -5.67 31.97 -28.50
N GLU A 58 -4.55 31.84 -29.25
CA GLU A 58 -3.69 30.67 -29.23
C GLU A 58 -2.89 30.56 -27.91
N SER A 59 -2.77 31.65 -27.16
CA SER A 59 -2.14 31.65 -25.84
C SER A 59 -3.07 31.14 -24.72
N PHE A 60 -4.34 30.97 -25.01
CA PHE A 60 -5.31 30.42 -24.06
C PHE A 60 -5.22 28.87 -24.03
N VAL A 61 -4.46 28.35 -23.08
CA VAL A 61 -4.21 26.91 -22.94
C VAL A 61 -4.46 26.46 -21.50
N LEU A 62 -5.23 25.42 -21.32
CA LEU A 62 -5.47 24.75 -20.05
C LEU A 62 -4.72 23.40 -20.02
N SER A 63 -4.36 22.96 -18.83
CA SER A 63 -3.72 21.68 -18.61
C SER A 63 -4.76 20.59 -18.25
N ASP A 64 -4.39 19.34 -18.46
CA ASP A 64 -5.12 18.19 -17.91
C ASP A 64 -5.14 18.26 -16.37
N VAL A 65 -6.17 17.66 -15.77
CA VAL A 65 -6.35 17.62 -14.32
C VAL A 65 -6.17 16.18 -13.83
N TYR A 66 -5.33 16.03 -12.81
CA TYR A 66 -5.01 14.77 -12.17
C TYR A 66 -5.22 14.91 -10.66
N GLY A 67 -6.28 14.33 -10.12
CA GLY A 67 -6.67 14.49 -8.72
C GLY A 67 -6.90 13.19 -8.00
N VAL A 68 -6.98 13.24 -6.68
CA VAL A 68 -7.41 12.11 -5.85
C VAL A 68 -8.94 11.99 -5.85
N PRO A 69 -9.51 10.81 -5.58
CA PRO A 69 -10.96 10.71 -5.34
C PRO A 69 -11.29 11.20 -3.93
N ASN A 70 -12.37 11.94 -3.79
CA ASN A 70 -12.91 12.49 -2.54
C ASN A 70 -13.79 11.43 -1.85
N LEU A 71 -13.17 10.40 -1.27
CA LEU A 71 -13.85 9.23 -0.71
C LEU A 71 -13.79 9.14 0.81
N ASP A 72 -13.04 9.97 1.47
CA ASP A 72 -12.94 10.06 2.93
C ASP A 72 -14.02 10.95 3.54
N ASP A 73 -13.84 11.31 4.78
CA ASP A 73 -14.78 12.07 5.62
C ASP A 73 -13.94 13.10 6.40
N ASP A 74 -13.57 14.19 5.72
CA ASP A 74 -12.66 15.20 6.27
C ASP A 74 -13.31 16.02 7.38
N ASP A 75 -14.64 16.17 7.35
CA ASP A 75 -15.40 16.92 8.35
C ASP A 75 -15.86 16.02 9.53
N GLU A 76 -15.54 14.72 9.50
CA GLU A 76 -15.87 13.71 10.51
C GLU A 76 -17.39 13.62 10.81
N ASP A 77 -18.25 13.84 9.80
CA ASP A 77 -19.70 13.78 9.97
C ASP A 77 -20.28 12.35 9.81
N GLY A 78 -19.43 11.37 9.48
CA GLY A 78 -19.76 9.97 9.27
C GLY A 78 -20.25 9.66 7.87
N ARG A 79 -19.87 10.48 6.88
CA ARG A 79 -20.22 10.30 5.48
C ARG A 79 -19.01 10.58 4.59
N MET A 80 -18.90 9.80 3.57
CA MET A 80 -17.97 10.04 2.47
C MET A 80 -18.31 11.39 1.78
N ASP A 81 -17.34 12.30 1.64
CA ASP A 81 -17.55 13.65 1.12
C ASP A 81 -18.07 13.66 -0.30
N TRP A 82 -17.63 12.75 -1.16
CA TRP A 82 -18.21 12.58 -2.49
C TRP A 82 -19.74 12.38 -2.49
N LEU A 83 -20.31 11.76 -1.46
CA LEU A 83 -21.75 11.54 -1.34
C LEU A 83 -22.50 12.76 -0.82
N GLN A 84 -21.80 13.73 -0.32
CA GLN A 84 -22.32 15.03 0.07
C GLN A 84 -22.28 15.98 -1.11
N PHE A 85 -23.36 16.61 -1.45
CA PHE A 85 -23.41 17.54 -2.57
C PHE A 85 -23.14 18.96 -2.10
N VAL A 86 -22.06 19.14 -1.33
CA VAL A 86 -21.64 20.39 -0.71
C VAL A 86 -20.16 20.57 -0.98
N PHE A 87 -19.78 21.68 -1.60
CA PHE A 87 -18.38 22.05 -1.71
C PHE A 87 -17.95 22.76 -0.43
N ASP A 88 -17.02 22.21 0.30
CA ASP A 88 -16.45 22.78 1.53
C ASP A 88 -15.00 23.23 1.37
N GLY A 89 -14.33 22.87 0.26
CA GLY A 89 -12.98 23.31 -0.08
C GLY A 89 -11.87 22.54 0.64
N ASP A 90 -12.15 21.29 0.99
CA ASP A 90 -11.17 20.39 1.59
C ASP A 90 -9.99 20.02 0.66
N ASN A 91 -9.13 19.13 1.12
CA ASN A 91 -7.88 18.79 0.45
C ASN A 91 -8.04 17.99 -0.85
N ASP A 92 -9.21 17.42 -1.11
CA ASP A 92 -9.43 16.47 -2.20
C ASP A 92 -9.79 17.10 -3.53
N VAL A 93 -9.95 18.41 -3.57
CA VAL A 93 -10.17 19.12 -4.81
C VAL A 93 -8.87 19.43 -5.54
N SER A 94 -8.90 19.28 -6.85
CA SER A 94 -7.81 19.63 -7.75
C SER A 94 -8.11 20.92 -8.51
N ALA A 95 -7.10 21.76 -8.69
CA ALA A 95 -7.26 23.02 -9.39
C ALA A 95 -7.29 22.85 -10.91
N LEU A 96 -8.31 23.43 -11.56
CA LEU A 96 -8.31 23.71 -13.00
C LEU A 96 -8.09 25.21 -13.20
N GLU A 97 -6.87 25.57 -13.55
CA GLU A 97 -6.48 26.97 -13.77
C GLU A 97 -6.97 27.46 -15.14
N VAL A 98 -7.87 28.44 -15.15
CA VAL A 98 -8.37 29.07 -16.36
C VAL A 98 -7.69 30.42 -16.54
N PRO A 99 -6.88 30.59 -17.58
CA PRO A 99 -6.15 31.84 -17.80
C PRO A 99 -7.06 33.06 -17.96
N GLY A 100 -6.55 34.25 -17.59
CA GLY A 100 -7.25 35.51 -17.78
C GLY A 100 -7.46 35.85 -19.24
N VAL A 101 -8.64 36.41 -19.54
CA VAL A 101 -9.02 36.87 -20.87
C VAL A 101 -9.56 38.32 -20.78
N PRO A 102 -9.53 39.10 -21.88
CA PRO A 102 -10.09 40.46 -21.86
C PRO A 102 -11.59 40.47 -21.52
N GLU A 103 -12.07 41.59 -20.99
CA GLU A 103 -13.50 41.78 -20.69
C GLU A 103 -14.38 41.49 -21.92
N GLY A 104 -15.49 40.77 -21.70
CA GLY A 104 -16.45 40.38 -22.72
C GLY A 104 -16.13 39.06 -23.43
N TYR A 105 -14.99 38.43 -23.12
CA TYR A 105 -14.71 37.07 -23.55
C TYR A 105 -15.31 36.08 -22.54
N ALA A 106 -15.77 34.93 -23.03
CA ALA A 106 -16.31 33.88 -22.18
C ALA A 106 -15.63 32.55 -22.47
N VAL A 107 -15.67 31.67 -21.48
CA VAL A 107 -15.23 30.28 -21.59
C VAL A 107 -16.44 29.38 -21.43
N GLU A 108 -16.60 28.43 -22.36
CA GLU A 108 -17.61 27.38 -22.30
C GLU A 108 -16.91 26.03 -22.08
N LEU A 109 -17.27 25.36 -21.00
CA LEU A 109 -16.87 23.98 -20.69
C LEU A 109 -17.99 23.05 -21.12
N ASN A 110 -17.65 21.99 -21.85
CA ASN A 110 -18.59 20.95 -22.23
C ASN A 110 -17.99 19.60 -21.83
N ALA A 111 -18.64 18.92 -20.91
CA ALA A 111 -18.20 17.59 -20.50
C ALA A 111 -18.44 16.55 -21.60
N SER A 112 -17.48 15.69 -21.79
CA SER A 112 -17.58 14.54 -22.67
C SER A 112 -17.10 13.26 -21.97
N GLY A 113 -17.65 12.11 -22.34
CA GLY A 113 -17.36 10.86 -21.67
C GLY A 113 -18.22 10.63 -20.42
N ASN A 114 -17.62 10.02 -19.38
CA ASN A 114 -18.33 9.71 -18.15
C ASN A 114 -18.26 10.89 -17.16
N VAL A 115 -19.34 11.67 -17.13
CA VAL A 115 -19.47 12.84 -16.20
C VAL A 115 -19.92 12.44 -14.80
N ALA A 116 -20.13 11.14 -14.55
CA ALA A 116 -20.56 10.68 -13.24
C ALA A 116 -19.42 10.58 -12.22
N ASP A 117 -18.17 10.53 -12.69
CA ASP A 117 -17.00 10.27 -11.87
C ASP A 117 -16.19 11.53 -11.54
N PHE A 118 -16.63 12.71 -11.99
CA PHE A 118 -16.01 13.97 -11.60
C PHE A 118 -17.04 15.11 -11.53
N ARG A 119 -16.71 16.14 -10.76
CA ARG A 119 -17.47 17.38 -10.61
C ARG A 119 -16.55 18.59 -10.80
N VAL A 120 -17.10 19.68 -11.30
CA VAL A 120 -16.40 20.98 -11.39
C VAL A 120 -17.21 22.03 -10.67
N TRP A 121 -16.53 22.82 -9.85
CA TRP A 121 -17.10 23.88 -9.06
C TRP A 121 -16.45 25.23 -9.39
N GLN A 122 -17.21 26.31 -9.32
CA GLN A 122 -16.68 27.68 -9.29
C GLN A 122 -17.03 28.30 -7.94
N GLY A 123 -16.12 28.19 -6.97
CA GLY A 123 -16.44 28.46 -5.57
C GLY A 123 -17.59 27.55 -5.15
N GLU A 124 -18.64 28.11 -4.52
CA GLU A 124 -19.82 27.33 -4.09
C GLU A 124 -20.79 26.96 -5.24
N THR A 125 -20.48 27.33 -6.49
CA THR A 125 -21.36 27.10 -7.64
C THR A 125 -21.01 25.80 -8.33
N PHE A 126 -21.96 24.85 -8.35
CA PHE A 126 -21.85 23.63 -9.14
C PHE A 126 -21.89 23.95 -10.64
N ALA A 127 -20.84 23.59 -11.36
CA ALA A 127 -20.65 23.91 -12.76
C ALA A 127 -20.90 22.72 -13.69
N ILE A 128 -20.25 21.57 -13.42
CA ILE A 128 -20.31 20.36 -14.24
C ILE A 128 -20.38 19.11 -13.33
N GLY A 129 -21.10 18.09 -13.76
CA GLY A 129 -21.20 16.78 -13.11
C GLY A 129 -22.62 16.27 -12.98
N VAL A 130 -22.82 15.26 -12.14
CA VAL A 130 -24.13 14.71 -11.79
C VAL A 130 -24.49 15.16 -10.38
N ALA A 131 -25.66 15.79 -10.27
CA ALA A 131 -26.27 16.24 -9.04
C ALA A 131 -27.56 15.47 -8.75
N ASP A 132 -28.10 15.61 -7.53
CA ASP A 132 -29.38 15.03 -7.14
C ASP A 132 -30.54 15.44 -8.04
N ASP A 133 -30.50 16.63 -8.63
CA ASP A 133 -31.56 17.21 -9.46
C ASP A 133 -31.32 17.08 -10.97
N GLY A 134 -30.20 16.46 -11.39
CA GLY A 134 -29.88 16.20 -12.79
C GLY A 134 -28.41 16.31 -13.13
N THR A 135 -28.12 16.20 -14.42
CA THR A 135 -26.76 16.31 -14.96
C THR A 135 -26.54 17.70 -15.55
N ALA A 136 -25.45 18.36 -15.15
CA ALA A 136 -24.91 19.55 -15.79
C ALA A 136 -23.71 19.15 -16.65
N ASP A 137 -23.87 19.18 -17.97
CA ASP A 137 -22.84 18.78 -18.94
C ASP A 137 -22.19 19.96 -19.66
N SER A 138 -22.67 21.18 -19.42
CA SER A 138 -22.09 22.42 -19.96
C SER A 138 -22.17 23.56 -18.96
N TYR A 139 -21.12 24.42 -18.95
CA TYR A 139 -21.03 25.59 -18.11
C TYR A 139 -20.33 26.72 -18.85
N THR A 140 -20.91 27.94 -18.84
CA THR A 140 -20.34 29.13 -19.49
C THR A 140 -20.14 30.25 -18.46
N PHE A 141 -18.95 30.86 -18.44
CA PHE A 141 -18.59 31.92 -17.51
C PHE A 141 -17.56 32.88 -18.13
N GLU A 142 -17.39 34.05 -17.51
CA GLU A 142 -16.39 35.03 -17.88
C GLU A 142 -15.25 35.04 -16.85
N PRO A 143 -14.05 34.51 -17.18
CA PRO A 143 -12.94 34.46 -16.22
C PRO A 143 -12.36 35.82 -15.88
N GLY A 144 -12.56 36.79 -16.75
CA GLY A 144 -12.00 38.15 -16.60
C GLY A 144 -10.49 38.20 -16.84
N PRO A 145 -9.86 39.39 -16.67
CA PRO A 145 -8.44 39.58 -16.97
C PRO A 145 -7.47 38.84 -16.03
N GLU A 146 -7.89 38.52 -14.81
CA GLU A 146 -7.07 37.86 -13.82
C GLU A 146 -7.13 36.33 -13.93
N GLY A 147 -8.11 35.80 -14.70
CA GLY A 147 -8.40 34.37 -14.73
C GLY A 147 -9.21 33.91 -13.53
N VAL A 148 -9.45 32.61 -13.45
CA VAL A 148 -10.17 31.95 -12.33
C VAL A 148 -9.67 30.53 -12.16
N THR A 149 -9.59 30.09 -10.92
CA THR A 149 -9.41 28.69 -10.57
C THR A 149 -10.79 28.05 -10.39
N LEU A 150 -11.01 26.93 -11.04
CA LEU A 150 -12.13 26.05 -10.80
C LEU A 150 -11.64 24.83 -9.99
N ASP A 151 -12.48 24.36 -9.13
CA ASP A 151 -12.18 23.20 -8.27
C ASP A 151 -12.77 21.93 -8.90
N VAL A 152 -11.97 20.88 -8.98
CA VAL A 152 -12.34 19.59 -9.56
C VAL A 152 -12.27 18.52 -8.50
N GLU A 153 -13.37 17.81 -8.35
CA GLU A 153 -13.57 16.73 -7.42
C GLU A 153 -13.77 15.42 -8.19
N PHE A 154 -13.17 14.32 -7.75
CA PHE A 154 -13.30 12.99 -8.35
C PHE A 154 -14.03 12.04 -7.41
N GLY A 155 -14.84 11.12 -7.95
CA GLY A 155 -15.69 10.23 -7.17
C GLY A 155 -15.25 8.76 -7.16
N SER A 156 -14.14 8.43 -7.82
CA SER A 156 -13.64 7.05 -7.85
C SER A 156 -12.17 6.98 -8.25
N TYR A 157 -11.50 5.91 -7.82
CA TYR A 157 -10.17 5.58 -8.31
C TYR A 157 -10.17 5.34 -9.82
N GLY A 158 -9.18 5.89 -10.51
CA GLY A 158 -9.05 5.74 -11.95
C GLY A 158 -10.18 6.37 -12.75
N ALA A 159 -10.94 7.33 -12.15
CA ALA A 159 -11.95 8.12 -12.84
C ALA A 159 -11.40 8.70 -14.14
N ALA A 160 -12.17 8.66 -15.22
CA ALA A 160 -11.74 9.16 -16.52
C ALA A 160 -12.86 9.90 -17.24
N GLY A 161 -12.63 11.17 -17.50
CA GLY A 161 -13.50 12.04 -18.27
C GLY A 161 -12.71 13.04 -19.10
N SER A 162 -13.40 13.91 -19.79
CA SER A 162 -12.77 15.04 -20.49
C SER A 162 -13.70 16.25 -20.57
N LEU A 163 -13.10 17.43 -20.62
CA LEU A 163 -13.77 18.68 -20.90
C LEU A 163 -13.31 19.21 -22.25
N GLN A 164 -14.26 19.53 -23.14
CA GLN A 164 -14.01 20.39 -24.26
C GLN A 164 -14.13 21.83 -23.78
N VAL A 165 -13.05 22.56 -23.88
CA VAL A 165 -12.95 23.97 -23.45
C VAL A 165 -12.99 24.85 -24.71
N ARG A 166 -13.96 25.77 -24.77
CA ARG A 166 -14.15 26.71 -25.90
C ARG A 166 -13.97 28.15 -25.41
N LEU A 167 -13.08 28.86 -26.05
CA LEU A 167 -12.95 30.29 -25.84
C LEU A 167 -13.87 31.04 -26.82
N LEU A 168 -14.73 31.85 -26.29
CA LEU A 168 -15.71 32.68 -27.04
C LEU A 168 -15.31 34.14 -27.02
N GLY A 169 -15.34 34.78 -28.19
CA GLY A 169 -15.13 36.21 -28.32
C GLY A 169 -16.34 37.02 -27.84
N PRO A 170 -16.23 38.38 -27.80
CA PRO A 170 -17.30 39.26 -27.31
C PRO A 170 -18.59 39.19 -28.15
N GLU A 171 -18.53 38.72 -29.40
CA GLU A 171 -19.69 38.52 -30.27
C GLU A 171 -20.25 37.11 -30.18
N GLY A 172 -19.66 36.24 -29.33
CA GLY A 172 -20.00 34.85 -29.14
C GLY A 172 -19.41 33.91 -30.20
N ASP A 173 -18.46 34.39 -30.99
CA ASP A 173 -17.73 33.59 -31.96
C ASP A 173 -16.67 32.73 -31.28
N GLU A 174 -16.54 31.46 -31.72
CA GLU A 174 -15.54 30.53 -31.24
C GLU A 174 -14.15 30.92 -31.73
N LEU A 175 -13.23 31.17 -30.81
CA LEU A 175 -11.85 31.61 -31.11
C LEU A 175 -10.84 30.45 -31.00
N SER A 176 -11.02 29.59 -30.03
CA SER A 176 -10.21 28.35 -29.87
C SER A 176 -11.02 27.27 -29.19
N VAL A 177 -10.63 26.03 -29.46
CA VAL A 177 -11.17 24.81 -28.82
C VAL A 177 -10.02 23.90 -28.43
N GLN A 178 -10.07 23.35 -27.23
CA GLN A 178 -9.16 22.33 -26.76
C GLN A 178 -9.92 21.28 -25.93
N ASP A 179 -9.44 20.04 -25.96
CA ASP A 179 -9.92 18.99 -25.07
C ASP A 179 -8.87 18.79 -23.95
N ILE A 180 -9.30 18.74 -22.71
CA ILE A 180 -8.47 18.44 -21.55
C ILE A 180 -8.96 17.16 -20.87
N ALA A 181 -8.03 16.34 -20.40
CA ALA A 181 -8.34 15.13 -19.65
C ALA A 181 -8.65 15.46 -18.18
N MET A 182 -9.65 14.78 -17.65
CA MET A 182 -10.05 14.79 -16.24
C MET A 182 -9.81 13.38 -15.71
N LEU A 183 -8.74 13.17 -14.94
CA LEU A 183 -8.30 11.85 -14.54
C LEU A 183 -8.14 11.76 -13.02
N GLY A 184 -8.93 10.89 -12.41
CA GLY A 184 -8.76 10.51 -11.00
C GLY A 184 -7.59 9.55 -10.83
N ALA A 185 -6.88 9.69 -9.73
CA ALA A 185 -5.73 8.87 -9.41
C ALA A 185 -6.11 7.38 -9.29
N PRO A 186 -5.29 6.47 -9.79
CA PRO A 186 -5.44 5.05 -9.47
C PRO A 186 -5.08 4.80 -7.99
N MET A 187 -5.68 3.78 -7.41
CA MET A 187 -5.25 3.20 -6.16
C MET A 187 -3.98 2.38 -6.42
N VAL A 188 -2.89 2.71 -5.75
CA VAL A 188 -1.58 2.05 -5.89
C VAL A 188 -1.23 1.36 -4.59
N MET A 189 -1.14 0.03 -4.59
CA MET A 189 -0.69 -0.74 -3.43
C MET A 189 0.76 -0.41 -3.08
N ASN A 190 1.04 -0.36 -1.80
CA ASN A 190 2.38 -0.14 -1.29
C ASN A 190 3.28 -1.37 -1.54
N HIS A 191 4.58 -1.15 -1.70
CA HIS A 191 5.59 -2.21 -1.81
C HIS A 191 6.76 -1.96 -0.87
N HIS A 192 7.54 -3.00 -0.57
CA HIS A 192 8.56 -3.00 0.49
C HIS A 192 9.70 -1.98 0.32
N LEU A 193 9.90 -1.44 -0.89
CA LEU A 193 10.95 -0.44 -1.15
C LEU A 193 10.51 1.01 -0.91
N GLN A 194 9.21 1.26 -0.76
CA GLN A 194 8.73 2.59 -0.41
C GLN A 194 9.13 2.94 1.04
N PRO A 195 9.44 4.21 1.34
CA PRO A 195 9.80 4.61 2.69
C PRO A 195 8.71 4.27 3.71
N SER A 196 9.09 3.61 4.81
CA SER A 196 8.17 3.28 5.89
C SER A 196 7.83 4.51 6.73
N GLU A 197 6.53 4.69 7.05
CA GLU A 197 6.01 5.78 7.87
C GLU A 197 5.58 5.28 9.25
N ARG A 198 4.86 4.14 9.29
CA ARG A 198 4.32 3.59 10.54
C ARG A 198 4.16 2.07 10.44
N ILE A 199 4.33 1.39 11.55
CA ILE A 199 4.30 -0.07 11.65
C ILE A 199 3.40 -0.46 12.81
N TRP A 200 2.40 -1.32 12.53
CA TRP A 200 1.46 -1.86 13.53
C TRP A 200 1.74 -3.32 13.80
N VAL A 201 1.66 -3.68 15.07
CA VAL A 201 1.81 -5.06 15.58
C VAL A 201 0.91 -5.22 16.81
N MET A 202 0.33 -6.39 17.00
CA MET A 202 -0.40 -6.69 18.22
C MET A 202 0.58 -6.96 19.38
N ASP A 203 0.35 -6.31 20.52
CA ASP A 203 1.11 -6.53 21.77
C ASP A 203 0.39 -7.61 22.59
N VAL A 204 0.97 -8.81 22.59
CA VAL A 204 0.41 -10.01 23.20
C VAL A 204 1.16 -10.36 24.48
N ASP A 205 0.46 -10.35 25.62
CA ASP A 205 0.95 -10.86 26.91
C ASP A 205 -0.12 -11.76 27.57
N ALA A 206 -0.26 -12.96 27.04
CA ALA A 206 -1.31 -13.89 27.44
C ALA A 206 -0.75 -15.24 27.94
N ASP A 207 -1.57 -16.00 28.68
CA ASP A 207 -1.18 -17.33 29.21
C ASP A 207 -0.87 -18.36 28.10
N TRP A 208 -1.39 -18.16 26.89
CA TRP A 208 -1.17 -19.05 25.73
C TRP A 208 0.07 -18.70 24.91
N GLY A 209 0.63 -17.49 25.06
CA GLY A 209 1.83 -17.03 24.38
C GLY A 209 2.05 -15.55 24.58
N ASN A 210 3.27 -15.07 24.33
CA ASN A 210 3.57 -13.64 24.32
C ASN A 210 4.63 -13.33 23.26
N ASN A 211 4.56 -12.10 22.73
CA ASN A 211 5.53 -11.55 21.80
C ASN A 211 6.29 -10.35 22.37
N THR A 212 6.34 -10.22 23.71
CA THR A 212 6.93 -9.07 24.42
C THR A 212 8.36 -8.76 23.96
N SER A 213 9.19 -9.78 23.67
CA SER A 213 10.56 -9.60 23.19
C SER A 213 10.61 -9.04 21.76
N MET A 214 9.68 -9.44 20.89
CA MET A 214 9.51 -8.92 19.55
C MET A 214 9.05 -7.46 19.61
N VAL A 215 8.00 -7.14 20.36
CA VAL A 215 7.48 -5.78 20.57
C VAL A 215 8.57 -4.85 21.11
N ALA A 216 9.38 -5.32 22.07
CA ALA A 216 10.52 -4.54 22.59
C ALA A 216 11.58 -4.27 21.52
N ALA A 217 11.90 -5.26 20.67
CA ALA A 217 12.86 -5.07 19.58
C ALA A 217 12.35 -4.05 18.54
N TYR A 218 11.07 -4.11 18.19
CA TYR A 218 10.43 -3.11 17.33
C TYR A 218 10.50 -1.70 17.94
N ALA A 219 10.13 -1.57 19.22
CA ALA A 219 10.16 -0.28 19.90
C ALA A 219 11.56 0.34 19.98
N ASP A 220 12.59 -0.48 20.21
CA ASP A 220 13.99 -0.03 20.29
C ASP A 220 14.53 0.46 18.94
N VAL A 221 14.10 -0.12 17.83
CA VAL A 221 14.59 0.21 16.48
C VAL A 221 13.75 1.31 15.84
N LEU A 222 12.43 1.21 15.92
CA LEU A 222 11.48 2.03 15.16
C LEU A 222 11.11 3.35 15.86
N GLY A 223 11.20 3.41 17.20
CA GLY A 223 10.82 4.60 17.97
C GLY A 223 9.38 5.06 17.68
N ASP A 224 9.21 6.30 17.24
CA ASP A 224 7.90 6.92 17.01
C ASP A 224 7.13 6.35 15.80
N MET A 225 7.77 5.56 14.93
CA MET A 225 7.10 4.86 13.84
C MET A 225 6.36 3.61 14.31
N PHE A 226 6.60 3.14 15.52
CA PHE A 226 6.02 1.90 16.03
C PHE A 226 4.68 2.15 16.73
N SER A 227 3.67 1.39 16.38
CA SER A 227 2.33 1.45 16.94
C SER A 227 1.89 0.06 17.44
N PRO A 228 2.28 -0.33 18.66
CA PRO A 228 1.77 -1.55 19.27
C PRO A 228 0.30 -1.37 19.64
N VAL A 229 -0.51 -2.41 19.39
CA VAL A 229 -1.95 -2.46 19.66
C VAL A 229 -2.24 -3.58 20.66
N ASP A 230 -3.10 -3.32 21.64
CA ASP A 230 -3.51 -4.29 22.67
C ASP A 230 -4.44 -5.36 22.04
N ASP A 231 -3.99 -6.60 21.95
CA ASP A 231 -4.71 -7.74 21.35
C ASP A 231 -6.05 -8.04 22.05
N ALA A 232 -6.16 -7.75 23.34
CA ALA A 232 -7.38 -7.98 24.11
C ALA A 232 -8.57 -7.14 23.61
N GLN A 233 -8.32 -6.03 22.91
CA GLN A 233 -9.38 -5.20 22.32
C GLN A 233 -9.97 -5.82 21.06
N TYR A 234 -9.22 -6.73 20.42
CA TYR A 234 -9.55 -7.34 19.12
C TYR A 234 -9.76 -8.86 19.21
N GLY A 235 -10.25 -9.34 20.34
CA GLY A 235 -10.60 -10.75 20.52
C GLY A 235 -9.40 -11.70 20.48
N PHE A 236 -8.20 -11.20 20.76
CA PHE A 236 -6.91 -11.92 20.67
C PHE A 236 -6.55 -12.35 19.25
N ASP A 237 -7.07 -11.69 18.23
CA ASP A 237 -6.58 -11.82 16.86
C ASP A 237 -5.26 -11.06 16.72
N VAL A 238 -4.27 -11.70 16.12
CA VAL A 238 -2.88 -11.17 16.07
C VAL A 238 -2.39 -10.91 14.64
N TRP A 239 -3.23 -11.20 13.65
CA TRP A 239 -2.87 -11.28 12.24
C TRP A 239 -3.13 -9.96 11.50
N VAL A 240 -2.33 -8.91 11.82
CA VAL A 240 -2.53 -7.56 11.27
C VAL A 240 -2.43 -7.54 9.75
N GLN A 241 -1.48 -8.28 9.14
CA GLN A 241 -1.35 -8.40 7.69
C GLN A 241 -2.54 -9.09 7.05
N ASP A 242 -3.14 -10.04 7.74
CA ASP A 242 -4.31 -10.76 7.22
C ASP A 242 -5.54 -9.86 7.08
N GLU A 243 -5.63 -8.83 7.92
CA GLU A 243 -6.79 -7.94 7.98
C GLU A 243 -6.68 -6.75 7.06
N ILE A 244 -5.51 -6.10 7.00
CA ILE A 244 -5.34 -4.85 6.28
C ILE A 244 -4.21 -4.93 5.26
N GLU A 245 -4.38 -4.18 4.14
CA GLU A 245 -3.30 -3.86 3.21
C GLU A 245 -3.37 -2.38 2.84
N PHE A 246 -2.22 -1.74 2.63
CA PHE A 246 -2.18 -0.31 2.34
C PHE A 246 -2.03 -0.02 0.85
N ALA A 247 -2.84 0.91 0.38
CA ALA A 247 -2.71 1.53 -0.93
C ALA A 247 -2.81 3.04 -0.83
N THR A 248 -2.42 3.76 -1.86
CA THR A 248 -2.44 5.21 -1.87
C THR A 248 -2.82 5.74 -3.25
N ALA A 249 -3.63 6.80 -3.29
CA ALA A 249 -3.85 7.61 -4.48
C ALA A 249 -3.19 8.99 -4.27
N VAL A 250 -2.54 9.54 -5.32
CA VAL A 250 -1.83 10.82 -5.25
C VAL A 250 -2.26 11.71 -6.41
N GLY A 251 -2.66 12.95 -6.12
CA GLY A 251 -3.00 13.99 -7.11
C GLY A 251 -1.81 14.85 -7.48
N ALA A 252 -1.89 15.52 -8.64
CA ALA A 252 -0.82 16.40 -9.13
C ALA A 252 -0.62 17.64 -8.25
N GLY A 253 -1.62 18.04 -7.47
CA GLY A 253 -1.53 19.11 -6.48
C GLY A 253 -0.84 18.71 -5.17
N GLY A 254 -0.45 17.45 -5.03
CA GLY A 254 0.16 16.92 -3.80
C GLY A 254 -0.85 16.34 -2.80
N GLN A 255 -2.15 16.30 -3.17
CA GLN A 255 -3.17 15.61 -2.39
C GLN A 255 -2.86 14.12 -2.33
N ARG A 256 -3.23 13.50 -1.22
CA ARG A 256 -2.99 12.08 -0.98
C ARG A 256 -4.19 11.48 -0.25
N LEU A 257 -4.79 10.45 -0.81
CA LEU A 257 -5.75 9.60 -0.13
C LEU A 257 -5.10 8.26 0.17
N ASN A 258 -4.98 7.90 1.43
CA ASN A 258 -4.55 6.58 1.87
C ASN A 258 -5.76 5.66 1.96
N THR A 259 -5.59 4.44 1.49
CA THR A 259 -6.64 3.43 1.50
C THR A 259 -6.16 2.22 2.27
N ILE A 260 -6.92 1.81 3.25
CA ILE A 260 -6.84 0.47 3.81
C ILE A 260 -7.74 -0.40 2.94
N ILE A 261 -7.14 -1.36 2.26
CA ILE A 261 -7.87 -2.50 1.71
C ILE A 261 -8.18 -3.36 2.93
N ASP A 262 -9.45 -3.52 3.23
CA ASP A 262 -9.97 -4.19 4.41
C ASP A 262 -10.44 -5.59 4.04
N SER A 263 -10.09 -6.60 4.85
CA SER A 263 -10.38 -7.99 4.54
C SER A 263 -11.86 -8.31 4.74
N VAL A 264 -12.45 -9.00 3.79
CA VAL A 264 -13.84 -9.50 3.90
C VAL A 264 -14.00 -10.67 4.88
N ARG A 265 -12.95 -11.05 5.61
CA ARG A 265 -13.02 -12.17 6.56
C ARG A 265 -13.75 -11.85 7.84
N ASP A 266 -14.02 -10.59 8.17
CA ASP A 266 -14.77 -10.14 9.35
C ASP A 266 -14.35 -10.88 10.63
N ARG A 267 -13.05 -10.85 11.00
CA ARG A 267 -12.52 -11.51 12.21
C ARG A 267 -12.37 -10.52 13.37
N GLY A 268 -11.56 -10.87 14.37
CA GLY A 268 -11.30 -10.05 15.55
C GLY A 268 -10.73 -8.67 15.25
N LEU A 269 -9.95 -8.54 14.18
CA LEU A 269 -9.30 -7.30 13.74
C LEU A 269 -10.16 -6.44 12.80
N ASP A 270 -11.36 -6.89 12.38
CA ASP A 270 -12.27 -6.14 11.52
C ASP A 270 -12.47 -4.67 11.95
N PRO A 271 -12.62 -4.30 13.23
CA PRO A 271 -12.72 -2.90 13.62
C PRO A 271 -11.37 -2.17 13.81
N LEU A 272 -10.22 -2.81 13.51
CA LEU A 272 -8.90 -2.17 13.68
C LEU A 272 -8.71 -0.95 12.79
N PRO A 273 -9.06 -0.99 11.49
CA PRO A 273 -8.92 0.15 10.59
C PRO A 273 -9.59 1.41 11.16
N GLU A 274 -10.87 1.32 11.51
CA GLU A 274 -11.66 2.47 11.97
C GLU A 274 -11.26 2.96 13.35
N ASN A 275 -10.80 2.05 14.23
CA ASN A 275 -10.46 2.42 15.60
C ASN A 275 -9.08 3.06 15.74
N GLU A 276 -8.11 2.66 14.91
CA GLU A 276 -6.69 2.97 15.12
C GLU A 276 -6.04 3.77 13.97
N ILE A 277 -6.65 3.77 12.75
CA ILE A 277 -5.93 4.23 11.55
C ILE A 277 -6.71 5.28 10.75
N VAL A 278 -8.01 5.06 10.49
CA VAL A 278 -8.85 5.93 9.65
C VAL A 278 -8.97 7.33 10.23
N GLY A 279 -8.95 8.33 9.39
CA GLY A 279 -9.06 9.75 9.69
C GLY A 279 -9.07 10.57 8.41
N PRO A 280 -8.89 11.89 8.46
CA PRO A 280 -8.72 12.71 7.27
C PRO A 280 -7.64 12.15 6.35
N ASP A 281 -7.87 12.19 5.04
CA ASP A 281 -7.01 11.59 4.00
C ASP A 281 -6.82 10.06 4.13
N PHE A 282 -7.74 9.37 4.86
CA PHE A 282 -7.64 7.94 5.12
C PHE A 282 -8.99 7.24 5.10
N ILE A 283 -9.16 6.22 4.26
CA ILE A 283 -10.37 5.38 4.24
C ILE A 283 -10.05 3.90 4.45
N ALA A 284 -11.02 3.13 4.94
CA ALA A 284 -11.04 1.67 4.90
C ALA A 284 -12.15 1.21 3.96
N GLN A 285 -11.84 0.26 3.07
CA GLN A 285 -12.81 -0.27 2.13
C GLN A 285 -12.56 -1.74 1.82
N ALA A 286 -13.62 -2.56 1.91
CA ALA A 286 -13.63 -3.97 1.55
C ALA A 286 -14.28 -4.20 0.18
N TRP A 287 -13.77 -5.17 -0.58
CA TRP A 287 -14.32 -5.59 -1.88
C TRP A 287 -14.48 -7.10 -1.93
N GLY A 288 -15.70 -7.58 -1.84
CA GLY A 288 -16.02 -9.00 -1.86
C GLY A 288 -17.24 -9.34 -1.05
N SER A 289 -17.33 -10.60 -0.64
CA SER A 289 -18.46 -11.15 0.11
C SER A 289 -17.97 -11.86 1.37
N PRO A 290 -18.29 -11.37 2.58
CA PRO A 290 -17.92 -12.06 3.83
C PRO A 290 -18.43 -13.51 3.89
N GLN A 291 -19.56 -13.80 3.24
CA GLN A 291 -20.15 -15.15 3.23
C GLN A 291 -19.38 -16.14 2.36
N GLU A 292 -18.50 -15.67 1.49
CA GLU A 292 -17.68 -16.47 0.59
C GLU A 292 -16.19 -16.38 0.96
N ALA A 293 -15.87 -15.66 2.05
CA ALA A 293 -14.51 -15.44 2.51
C ALA A 293 -13.80 -16.75 2.90
N THR A 294 -12.54 -16.83 2.53
CA THR A 294 -11.65 -17.95 2.81
C THR A 294 -10.31 -17.45 3.33
N THR A 295 -9.37 -18.34 3.64
CA THR A 295 -8.02 -17.94 4.04
C THR A 295 -7.30 -17.13 2.97
N TRP A 296 -7.60 -17.33 1.69
CA TRP A 296 -6.99 -16.58 0.57
C TRP A 296 -7.42 -15.12 0.48
N ASP A 297 -8.46 -14.71 1.23
CA ASP A 297 -8.91 -13.32 1.32
C ASP A 297 -8.22 -12.55 2.46
N SER A 298 -7.27 -13.16 3.14
CA SER A 298 -6.32 -12.52 4.04
C SER A 298 -5.12 -11.99 3.26
N PHE A 299 -4.57 -10.84 3.67
CA PHE A 299 -3.61 -10.11 2.84
C PHE A 299 -2.13 -10.50 3.03
N GLY A 300 -1.82 -11.53 3.80
CA GLY A 300 -0.61 -12.32 3.57
C GLY A 300 -0.58 -12.95 2.18
N ASN A 301 -1.78 -13.10 1.57
CA ASN A 301 -1.97 -13.57 0.20
C ASN A 301 -2.02 -12.47 -0.87
N LEU A 302 -1.67 -11.24 -0.55
CA LEU A 302 -1.74 -10.11 -1.48
C LEU A 302 -0.52 -9.20 -1.31
N GLU A 303 0.29 -9.06 -2.36
CA GLU A 303 1.55 -8.35 -2.31
C GLU A 303 1.81 -7.52 -3.56
N ALA A 304 2.69 -6.52 -3.45
CA ALA A 304 3.18 -5.73 -4.57
C ALA A 304 4.70 -5.82 -4.73
N SER A 305 5.15 -6.08 -5.95
CA SER A 305 6.58 -6.03 -6.28
C SER A 305 7.07 -4.59 -6.34
N PRO A 306 8.38 -4.35 -6.16
CA PRO A 306 9.00 -3.08 -6.54
C PRO A 306 8.85 -2.76 -8.04
N PRO A 307 9.19 -1.53 -8.49
CA PRO A 307 9.20 -1.17 -9.90
C PRO A 307 10.00 -2.12 -10.77
N VAL A 308 9.43 -2.55 -11.90
CA VAL A 308 10.03 -3.53 -12.82
C VAL A 308 9.82 -3.16 -14.29
N VAL A 309 10.64 -3.78 -15.15
CA VAL A 309 10.48 -3.72 -16.60
C VAL A 309 10.33 -5.14 -17.14
N VAL A 310 9.21 -5.44 -17.78
CA VAL A 310 8.89 -6.77 -18.30
C VAL A 310 8.66 -6.67 -19.80
N ASP A 311 9.45 -7.38 -20.60
CA ASP A 311 9.37 -7.35 -22.08
C ASP A 311 9.39 -5.93 -22.68
N GLY A 312 10.07 -4.99 -22.02
CA GLY A 312 10.19 -3.59 -22.44
C GLY A 312 9.02 -2.70 -22.03
N VAL A 313 8.07 -3.21 -21.24
CA VAL A 313 7.01 -2.44 -20.60
C VAL A 313 7.46 -2.08 -19.19
N GLU A 314 7.46 -0.79 -18.86
CA GLU A 314 7.78 -0.28 -17.54
C GLU A 314 6.53 -0.36 -16.63
N TYR A 315 6.69 -0.91 -15.42
CA TYR A 315 5.72 -0.88 -14.34
C TYR A 315 6.33 -0.05 -13.19
N PRO A 316 6.16 1.27 -13.21
CA PRO A 316 6.85 2.16 -12.28
C PRO A 316 6.40 2.04 -10.82
N PHE A 317 5.27 1.38 -10.58
CA PHE A 317 4.72 1.06 -9.26
C PHE A 317 4.79 -0.44 -8.93
N GLY A 318 5.56 -1.21 -9.71
CA GLY A 318 5.61 -2.65 -9.58
C GLY A 318 4.38 -3.35 -10.13
N ARG A 319 4.22 -4.62 -9.78
CA ARG A 319 3.08 -5.46 -10.13
C ARG A 319 2.53 -6.14 -8.87
N ILE A 320 1.22 -6.24 -8.81
CA ILE A 320 0.53 -6.97 -7.73
C ILE A 320 0.64 -8.47 -8.01
N TYR A 321 0.77 -9.28 -6.94
CA TYR A 321 0.65 -10.72 -7.05
C TYR A 321 -0.11 -11.29 -5.84
N TYR A 322 -0.84 -12.37 -6.09
CA TYR A 322 -1.64 -13.05 -5.07
C TYR A 322 -1.80 -14.53 -5.40
N GLY A 323 -2.07 -15.31 -4.36
CA GLY A 323 -2.29 -16.75 -4.49
C GLY A 323 -3.65 -17.07 -5.09
N ARG A 324 -3.64 -17.86 -6.16
CA ARG A 324 -4.84 -18.38 -6.79
C ARG A 324 -4.56 -19.60 -7.66
N GLU A 325 -5.40 -20.63 -7.53
CA GLU A 325 -5.46 -21.75 -8.46
C GLU A 325 -6.92 -22.14 -8.76
N GLY A 326 -7.35 -21.88 -9.98
CA GLY A 326 -8.71 -22.16 -10.42
C GLY A 326 -9.77 -21.34 -9.70
N ILE A 327 -10.57 -21.97 -8.84
CA ILE A 327 -11.64 -21.31 -8.06
C ILE A 327 -11.20 -21.00 -6.61
N TYR A 328 -9.99 -21.40 -6.23
CA TYR A 328 -9.44 -21.16 -4.91
C TYR A 328 -8.45 -20.00 -4.97
N GLY A 329 -8.62 -19.00 -4.15
CA GLY A 329 -7.77 -17.82 -4.11
C GLY A 329 -8.53 -16.56 -3.73
N LEU A 330 -7.87 -15.41 -3.89
CA LEU A 330 -8.44 -14.09 -3.65
C LEU A 330 -9.76 -13.90 -4.43
N GLN A 331 -10.79 -13.37 -3.78
CA GLN A 331 -12.10 -13.16 -4.39
C GLN A 331 -12.05 -12.24 -5.62
N ASP A 332 -12.89 -12.54 -6.62
CA ASP A 332 -12.99 -11.74 -7.86
C ASP A 332 -13.31 -10.27 -7.57
N GLY A 333 -14.07 -9.97 -6.51
CA GLY A 333 -14.44 -8.59 -6.15
C GLY A 333 -13.23 -7.69 -5.97
N LEU A 334 -12.25 -8.10 -5.18
CA LEU A 334 -11.00 -7.35 -4.98
C LEU A 334 -10.07 -7.48 -6.20
N ALA A 335 -9.91 -8.70 -6.74
CA ALA A 335 -9.04 -8.93 -7.89
C ALA A 335 -9.41 -8.05 -9.10
N ASP A 336 -10.70 -7.89 -9.38
CA ASP A 336 -11.22 -7.03 -10.46
C ASP A 336 -10.92 -5.54 -10.19
N VAL A 337 -11.05 -5.08 -8.94
CA VAL A 337 -10.72 -3.69 -8.56
C VAL A 337 -9.24 -3.41 -8.74
N LEU A 338 -8.36 -4.31 -8.27
CA LEU A 338 -6.91 -4.19 -8.43
C LEU A 338 -6.51 -4.18 -9.92
N ALA A 339 -7.09 -5.08 -10.72
CA ALA A 339 -6.84 -5.13 -12.16
C ALA A 339 -7.33 -3.87 -12.89
N ALA A 340 -8.45 -3.28 -12.44
CA ALA A 340 -9.02 -2.06 -13.02
C ALA A 340 -8.11 -0.83 -12.83
N GLN A 341 -7.25 -0.81 -11.81
CA GLN A 341 -6.28 0.27 -11.62
C GLN A 341 -5.20 0.32 -12.72
N ARG A 342 -4.85 -0.82 -13.31
CA ARG A 342 -3.98 -0.99 -14.50
C ARG A 342 -2.50 -0.65 -14.29
N VAL A 343 -2.15 0.22 -13.37
CA VAL A 343 -0.77 0.70 -13.15
C VAL A 343 0.14 -0.34 -12.48
N GLN A 344 -0.47 -1.35 -11.83
CA GLN A 344 0.21 -2.48 -11.16
C GLN A 344 -0.37 -3.82 -11.64
N ALA A 345 -0.41 -4.06 -12.94
CA ALA A 345 -1.05 -5.23 -13.56
C ALA A 345 -0.83 -6.53 -12.75
N PRO A 346 -1.87 -7.11 -12.13
CA PRO A 346 -1.71 -8.25 -11.24
C PRO A 346 -1.41 -9.55 -11.99
N PHE A 347 -0.80 -10.51 -11.28
CA PHE A 347 -0.65 -11.90 -11.72
C PHE A 347 -0.92 -12.87 -10.57
N GLU A 348 -1.33 -14.08 -10.91
CA GLU A 348 -1.72 -15.15 -9.99
C GLU A 348 -0.58 -16.12 -9.78
N VAL A 349 -0.42 -16.65 -8.55
CA VAL A 349 0.59 -17.64 -8.17
C VAL A 349 -0.12 -18.83 -7.51
N ASP A 350 0.30 -20.07 -7.78
CA ASP A 350 -0.26 -21.23 -7.09
C ASP A 350 0.22 -21.31 -5.64
N THR A 351 -0.72 -21.26 -4.70
CA THR A 351 -0.51 -21.38 -3.26
C THR A 351 -1.29 -22.53 -2.63
N LEU A 352 -1.94 -23.39 -3.43
CA LEU A 352 -2.75 -24.52 -2.92
C LEU A 352 -1.94 -25.59 -2.21
N TRP A 353 -0.64 -25.62 -2.41
CA TRP A 353 0.26 -26.56 -1.74
C TRP A 353 0.50 -26.19 -0.26
N LEU A 354 0.25 -24.94 0.11
CA LEU A 354 0.38 -24.43 1.49
C LEU A 354 -0.89 -24.68 2.30
N CYS A 355 -0.72 -24.80 3.61
CA CYS A 355 -1.83 -24.96 4.55
C CYS A 355 -2.61 -23.64 4.74
N VAL A 356 -1.92 -22.53 4.88
CA VAL A 356 -2.53 -21.20 4.97
C VAL A 356 -2.83 -20.65 3.58
N GLY A 357 -1.90 -20.82 2.65
CA GLY A 357 -2.11 -20.52 1.22
C GLY A 357 -1.76 -19.08 0.83
N HIS A 358 -0.80 -18.45 1.50
CA HIS A 358 -0.42 -17.07 1.30
C HIS A 358 0.92 -16.94 0.56
N VAL A 359 1.07 -15.87 -0.24
CA VAL A 359 2.29 -15.62 -1.02
C VAL A 359 3.45 -15.13 -0.15
N ASP A 360 3.19 -14.54 1.00
CA ASP A 360 4.19 -14.09 1.96
C ASP A 360 4.90 -15.23 2.72
N GLU A 361 4.35 -16.45 2.67
CA GLU A 361 4.98 -17.64 3.26
C GLU A 361 6.26 -18.08 2.55
N PHE A 362 6.41 -17.72 1.27
CA PHE A 362 7.57 -18.17 0.48
C PHE A 362 8.27 -17.06 -0.31
N SER A 363 7.77 -15.84 -0.32
CA SER A 363 8.32 -14.75 -1.14
C SER A 363 8.32 -13.40 -0.43
N SER A 364 9.31 -12.56 -0.76
CA SER A 364 9.39 -11.17 -0.28
C SER A 364 10.39 -10.36 -1.12
N PHE A 365 10.52 -9.07 -0.84
CA PHE A 365 11.50 -8.18 -1.48
C PHE A 365 12.29 -7.40 -0.43
N VAL A 366 13.58 -7.20 -0.70
CA VAL A 366 14.43 -6.34 0.12
C VAL A 366 15.17 -5.33 -0.74
N PRO A 367 15.42 -4.10 -0.23
CA PRO A 367 16.19 -3.10 -0.96
C PRO A 367 17.61 -3.57 -1.25
N ASP A 368 18.12 -3.31 -2.44
CA ASP A 368 19.56 -3.44 -2.78
C ASP A 368 20.02 -2.22 -3.60
N PRO A 369 20.35 -1.11 -2.93
CA PRO A 369 20.82 0.09 -3.64
C PRO A 369 22.09 -0.12 -4.47
N GLY A 370 22.75 -1.26 -4.29
CA GLY A 370 23.95 -1.65 -5.05
C GLY A 370 23.64 -2.40 -6.34
N SER A 371 22.42 -2.87 -6.56
CA SER A 371 21.98 -3.57 -7.77
C SER A 371 21.39 -2.62 -8.81
N GLU A 372 21.32 -3.06 -10.07
CA GLU A 372 20.71 -2.28 -11.16
C GLU A 372 19.20 -2.08 -10.94
N LYS A 373 18.53 -3.09 -10.40
CA LYS A 373 17.08 -3.04 -10.12
C LYS A 373 16.72 -2.32 -8.81
N GLY A 374 17.70 -2.09 -7.93
CA GLY A 374 17.47 -1.47 -6.61
C GLY A 374 16.94 -2.42 -5.54
N PHE A 375 16.76 -3.71 -5.85
CA PHE A 375 16.21 -4.71 -4.93
C PHE A 375 16.73 -6.12 -5.19
N LYS A 376 16.42 -7.02 -4.24
CA LYS A 376 16.48 -8.47 -4.40
C LYS A 376 15.11 -9.09 -4.12
N PHE A 377 14.76 -10.11 -4.87
CA PHE A 377 13.65 -11.00 -4.61
C PHE A 377 14.10 -12.14 -3.70
N LEU A 378 13.43 -12.34 -2.59
CA LEU A 378 13.66 -13.44 -1.67
C LEU A 378 12.65 -14.55 -1.96
N VAL A 379 13.12 -15.78 -2.08
CA VAL A 379 12.26 -16.95 -2.25
C VAL A 379 12.75 -18.09 -1.35
N SER A 380 11.81 -18.82 -0.74
CA SER A 380 12.10 -20.04 0.04
C SER A 380 12.82 -21.08 -0.82
N ASP A 381 13.82 -21.75 -0.22
CA ASP A 381 14.66 -22.73 -0.92
C ASP A 381 15.01 -23.88 0.03
N VAL A 382 14.50 -25.05 -0.30
CA VAL A 382 14.71 -26.29 0.48
C VAL A 382 16.11 -26.83 0.28
N ASP A 383 16.64 -26.76 -0.93
CA ASP A 383 17.99 -27.27 -1.22
C ASP A 383 19.04 -26.55 -0.37
N ALA A 384 18.91 -25.23 -0.23
CA ALA A 384 19.80 -24.43 0.62
C ALA A 384 19.71 -24.83 2.10
N ALA A 385 18.52 -25.18 2.58
CA ALA A 385 18.34 -25.65 3.94
C ALA A 385 18.92 -27.06 4.17
N ILE A 386 18.72 -27.98 3.23
CA ILE A 386 19.31 -29.33 3.30
C ILE A 386 20.83 -29.26 3.28
N GLU A 387 21.43 -28.40 2.45
CA GLU A 387 22.89 -28.17 2.46
C GLU A 387 23.40 -27.73 3.83
N ILE A 388 22.65 -26.85 4.51
CA ILE A 388 22.98 -26.45 5.90
C ILE A 388 22.91 -27.68 6.82
N LEU A 389 21.79 -28.44 6.80
CA LEU A 389 21.63 -29.63 7.64
C LEU A 389 22.78 -30.62 7.48
N GLU A 390 23.16 -30.94 6.23
CA GLU A 390 24.24 -31.87 5.92
C GLU A 390 25.62 -31.41 6.40
N SER A 391 25.81 -30.10 6.57
CA SER A 391 27.06 -29.50 7.06
C SER A 391 27.19 -29.58 8.57
N LEU A 392 26.10 -29.82 9.30
CA LEU A 392 26.04 -29.79 10.76
C LEU A 392 26.35 -31.14 11.40
N PRO A 393 26.82 -31.19 12.67
CA PRO A 393 26.96 -32.43 13.40
C PRO A 393 25.60 -33.11 13.62
N PRO A 394 25.41 -34.38 13.24
CA PRO A 394 24.12 -35.07 13.42
C PRO A 394 23.61 -35.15 14.86
N ASN A 395 24.51 -35.02 15.83
CA ASN A 395 24.14 -34.99 17.25
C ASN A 395 23.97 -33.60 17.83
N MET A 396 23.89 -32.58 16.99
CA MET A 396 23.52 -31.22 17.41
C MET A 396 22.08 -31.25 17.90
N GLU A 397 21.86 -30.82 19.15
CA GLU A 397 20.54 -30.76 19.77
C GLU A 397 19.72 -29.60 19.22
N LEU A 398 18.43 -29.82 19.00
CA LEU A 398 17.45 -28.86 18.50
C LEU A 398 16.34 -28.70 19.54
N THR A 399 16.60 -27.91 20.57
CA THR A 399 15.79 -27.86 21.80
C THR A 399 14.33 -27.47 21.53
N ARG A 400 14.06 -26.44 20.67
CA ARG A 400 12.69 -26.04 20.34
C ARG A 400 11.98 -27.09 19.48
N TYR A 401 12.63 -27.60 18.45
CA TYR A 401 12.07 -28.56 17.50
C TYR A 401 11.76 -29.93 18.13
N GLY A 402 12.56 -30.37 19.10
CA GLY A 402 12.28 -31.61 19.84
C GLY A 402 10.99 -31.54 20.65
N LEU A 403 10.65 -30.35 21.17
CA LEU A 403 9.43 -30.14 21.95
C LEU A 403 8.17 -30.06 21.07
N ASP A 404 8.26 -29.31 19.98
CA ASP A 404 7.07 -28.88 19.23
C ASP A 404 6.89 -29.69 17.94
N HIS A 405 7.98 -30.18 17.31
CA HIS A 405 7.95 -30.88 16.02
C HIS A 405 8.54 -32.31 16.08
N GLY A 406 9.07 -32.75 17.23
CA GLY A 406 9.56 -34.10 17.42
C GLY A 406 10.95 -34.41 16.86
N PHE A 407 11.73 -33.39 16.49
CA PHE A 407 13.12 -33.53 16.03
C PHE A 407 14.10 -33.08 17.13
N ASP A 408 14.58 -33.99 17.93
CA ASP A 408 15.52 -33.68 19.03
C ASP A 408 16.91 -33.27 18.53
N THR A 409 17.32 -33.76 17.35
CA THR A 409 18.64 -33.52 16.77
C THR A 409 18.57 -33.32 15.25
N VAL A 410 19.63 -32.71 14.67
CA VAL A 410 19.84 -32.63 13.22
C VAL A 410 19.81 -34.03 12.57
N GLY A 411 20.36 -35.05 13.29
CA GLY A 411 20.36 -36.43 12.82
C GLY A 411 18.97 -37.05 12.74
N ASP A 412 18.02 -36.61 13.55
CA ASP A 412 16.63 -37.06 13.45
C ASP A 412 15.97 -36.53 12.17
N MET A 413 16.17 -35.26 11.82
CA MET A 413 15.72 -34.72 10.54
C MET A 413 16.34 -35.42 9.34
N LEU A 414 17.68 -35.54 9.32
CA LEU A 414 18.41 -36.22 8.24
C LEU A 414 18.12 -37.74 8.15
N GLY A 415 17.65 -38.34 9.23
CA GLY A 415 17.26 -39.73 9.30
C GLY A 415 15.82 -40.03 8.88
N ASP A 416 14.98 -39.01 8.79
CA ASP A 416 13.58 -39.12 8.36
C ASP A 416 13.45 -39.01 6.84
N ALA A 417 13.41 -40.15 6.18
CA ALA A 417 13.31 -40.21 4.72
C ALA A 417 11.97 -39.67 4.17
N GLY A 418 10.90 -39.71 4.99
CA GLY A 418 9.60 -39.14 4.59
C GLY A 418 9.64 -37.63 4.59
N PHE A 419 10.20 -37.04 5.63
CA PHE A 419 10.41 -35.60 5.74
C PHE A 419 11.31 -35.06 4.62
N LEU A 420 12.44 -35.72 4.35
CA LEU A 420 13.34 -35.31 3.27
C LEU A 420 12.66 -35.38 1.91
N ALA A 421 11.99 -36.50 1.59
CA ALA A 421 11.30 -36.64 0.31
C ALA A 421 10.18 -35.63 0.14
N PHE A 422 9.41 -35.31 1.18
CA PHE A 422 8.37 -34.27 1.14
C PHE A 422 8.97 -32.92 0.78
N ASN A 423 10.06 -32.51 1.42
CA ASN A 423 10.72 -31.24 1.15
C ASN A 423 11.37 -31.21 -0.25
N GLU A 424 12.02 -32.30 -0.70
CA GLU A 424 12.57 -32.41 -2.06
C GLU A 424 11.47 -32.32 -3.13
N ASP A 425 10.30 -32.94 -2.90
CA ASP A 425 9.15 -32.86 -3.80
C ASP A 425 8.59 -31.42 -3.85
N LEU A 426 8.48 -30.71 -2.69
CA LEU A 426 8.06 -29.30 -2.67
C LEU A 426 9.03 -28.38 -3.43
N GLN A 427 10.34 -28.60 -3.31
CA GLN A 427 11.30 -27.80 -4.08
C GLN A 427 11.08 -27.95 -5.58
N ALA A 428 10.93 -29.20 -6.04
CA ALA A 428 10.87 -29.52 -7.47
C ALA A 428 9.50 -29.19 -8.10
N ASP A 429 8.41 -29.45 -7.38
CA ASP A 429 7.07 -29.39 -7.92
C ASP A 429 6.40 -28.02 -7.70
N GLU A 430 6.82 -27.24 -6.67
CA GLU A 430 6.21 -25.98 -6.28
C GLU A 430 7.20 -24.79 -6.34
N LEU A 431 8.27 -24.81 -5.54
CA LEU A 431 9.14 -23.63 -5.37
C LEU A 431 9.96 -23.29 -6.62
N ASP A 432 10.49 -24.28 -7.33
CA ASP A 432 11.22 -24.03 -8.60
C ASP A 432 10.29 -23.47 -9.70
N PRO A 433 9.09 -24.01 -9.96
CA PRO A 433 8.11 -23.42 -10.87
C PRO A 433 7.70 -22.00 -10.48
N ILE A 434 7.43 -21.74 -9.20
CA ILE A 434 7.10 -20.41 -8.68
C ILE A 434 8.24 -19.42 -8.95
N ARG A 435 9.48 -19.78 -8.64
CA ARG A 435 10.66 -18.96 -8.92
C ARG A 435 10.79 -18.63 -10.41
N GLU A 436 10.59 -19.62 -11.30
CA GLU A 436 10.61 -19.41 -12.75
C GLU A 436 9.48 -18.47 -13.19
N GLN A 437 8.30 -18.57 -12.58
CA GLN A 437 7.18 -17.67 -12.83
C GLN A 437 7.52 -16.23 -12.44
N PHE A 438 8.07 -15.99 -11.25
CA PHE A 438 8.48 -14.63 -10.82
C PHE A 438 9.58 -14.05 -11.73
N ILE A 439 10.51 -14.87 -12.19
CA ILE A 439 11.51 -14.45 -13.19
C ILE A 439 10.84 -13.91 -14.45
N ALA A 440 9.83 -14.63 -14.96
CA ALA A 440 9.12 -14.25 -16.17
C ALA A 440 8.20 -13.03 -15.95
N GLU A 441 7.40 -13.02 -14.87
CA GLU A 441 6.41 -11.98 -14.61
C GLU A 441 7.01 -10.64 -14.18
N LEU A 442 8.21 -10.66 -13.56
CA LEU A 442 8.89 -9.46 -13.08
C LEU A 442 10.18 -9.12 -13.86
N GLY A 443 10.49 -9.89 -14.91
CA GLY A 443 11.69 -9.67 -15.71
C GLY A 443 12.98 -9.78 -14.89
N LEU A 444 13.03 -10.72 -13.94
CA LEU A 444 14.19 -10.92 -13.07
C LEU A 444 15.25 -11.79 -13.77
N GLU A 445 16.47 -11.71 -13.26
CA GLU A 445 17.56 -12.64 -13.53
C GLU A 445 17.89 -13.42 -12.26
N GLU A 446 18.56 -14.57 -12.37
CA GLU A 446 19.01 -15.35 -11.21
C GLU A 446 19.86 -14.53 -10.21
N SER A 447 20.58 -13.54 -10.72
CA SER A 447 21.37 -12.62 -9.90
C SER A 447 20.52 -11.66 -9.04
N ASP A 448 19.22 -11.50 -9.35
CA ASP A 448 18.31 -10.66 -8.61
C ASP A 448 17.64 -11.44 -7.45
N ILE A 449 17.88 -12.74 -7.35
CA ILE A 449 17.22 -13.65 -6.41
C ILE A 449 18.15 -14.03 -5.26
N ILE A 450 17.61 -14.00 -4.05
CA ILE A 450 18.21 -14.59 -2.86
C ILE A 450 17.38 -15.81 -2.48
N ARG A 451 18.02 -16.99 -2.47
CA ARG A 451 17.42 -18.24 -2.02
C ARG A 451 17.54 -18.32 -0.51
N VAL A 452 16.41 -18.28 0.18
CA VAL A 452 16.34 -18.30 1.65
C VAL A 452 16.15 -19.74 2.13
N PRO A 453 17.06 -20.28 2.94
CA PRO A 453 16.96 -21.65 3.40
C PRO A 453 15.68 -21.85 4.23
N SER A 454 14.81 -22.77 3.77
CA SER A 454 13.49 -23.01 4.33
C SER A 454 13.18 -24.50 4.35
N LEU A 455 12.53 -24.98 5.40
CA LEU A 455 12.02 -26.36 5.50
C LEU A 455 10.55 -26.34 5.90
N PHE A 456 9.80 -27.29 5.39
CA PHE A 456 8.38 -27.41 5.59
C PHE A 456 8.00 -28.72 6.27
N GLU A 457 6.89 -28.72 7.01
CA GLU A 457 6.23 -29.91 7.51
C GLU A 457 4.89 -30.15 6.79
N ASP A 458 4.50 -31.42 6.69
CA ASP A 458 3.18 -31.82 6.17
C ASP A 458 2.15 -31.75 7.29
N VAL A 459 1.28 -30.75 7.24
CA VAL A 459 0.17 -30.61 8.20
C VAL A 459 -0.99 -31.48 7.73
N GLU A 460 -1.24 -32.60 8.41
CA GLU A 460 -2.20 -33.64 8.00
C GLU A 460 -3.57 -33.06 7.59
N GLY A 461 -3.89 -33.19 6.31
CA GLY A 461 -5.17 -32.78 5.72
C GLY A 461 -5.26 -31.27 5.42
N CYS A 462 -4.16 -30.53 5.48
CA CYS A 462 -4.10 -29.10 5.22
C CYS A 462 -3.14 -28.77 4.07
N GLY A 463 -1.89 -29.15 4.16
CA GLY A 463 -0.83 -28.82 3.20
C GLY A 463 0.51 -28.60 3.89
N ALA A 464 1.44 -27.95 3.20
CA ALA A 464 2.73 -27.59 3.76
C ALA A 464 2.66 -26.35 4.66
N ALA A 465 3.41 -26.37 5.76
CA ALA A 465 3.65 -25.19 6.59
C ALA A 465 5.14 -25.08 6.94
N ALA A 466 5.61 -23.90 7.27
CA ALA A 466 7.01 -23.68 7.64
C ALA A 466 7.35 -24.47 8.91
N LEU A 467 8.29 -25.43 8.81
CA LEU A 467 8.85 -26.14 9.97
C LEU A 467 9.90 -25.27 10.68
N ILE A 468 10.71 -24.57 9.93
CA ILE A 468 11.64 -23.56 10.45
C ILE A 468 10.96 -22.21 10.23
N PRO A 469 10.88 -21.35 11.25
CA PRO A 469 10.32 -20.01 11.07
C PRO A 469 10.79 -19.35 9.78
N GLY A 470 9.83 -19.08 8.89
CA GLY A 470 10.07 -18.67 7.50
C GLY A 470 10.71 -17.29 7.42
N MET A 471 12.03 -17.23 7.22
CA MET A 471 12.77 -15.96 7.17
C MET A 471 12.44 -15.08 5.96
N VAL A 472 11.67 -15.55 4.99
CA VAL A 472 11.10 -14.75 3.89
C VAL A 472 9.94 -13.88 4.37
N ASN A 473 9.20 -14.32 5.38
CA ASN A 473 8.03 -13.67 5.97
C ASN A 473 8.50 -12.58 6.96
N LEU A 474 9.14 -11.56 6.43
CA LEU A 474 9.84 -10.50 7.17
C LEU A 474 9.24 -9.12 6.91
N ILE A 475 9.58 -8.16 7.77
CA ILE A 475 9.24 -6.75 7.59
C ILE A 475 10.48 -5.95 7.20
N VAL A 476 10.34 -5.08 6.21
CA VAL A 476 11.33 -4.07 5.83
C VAL A 476 10.95 -2.72 6.42
N SER A 477 11.82 -2.17 7.25
CA SER A 477 11.75 -0.78 7.71
C SER A 477 12.85 0.03 7.03
N ASN A 478 12.47 1.00 6.22
CA ASN A 478 13.36 1.82 5.41
C ASN A 478 12.87 3.27 5.34
N PRO A 479 12.79 4.00 6.48
CA PRO A 479 12.35 5.40 6.48
C PRO A 479 13.23 6.25 5.56
N GLU A 480 12.67 7.34 5.00
CA GLU A 480 13.30 8.17 3.95
C GLU A 480 14.74 8.59 4.28
N ASP A 481 14.99 9.03 5.51
CA ASP A 481 16.31 9.49 5.98
C ASP A 481 16.94 8.54 7.01
N GLY A 482 16.54 7.25 7.04
CA GLY A 482 16.94 6.28 8.05
C GLY A 482 17.74 5.08 7.55
N PRO A 483 18.11 4.18 8.46
CA PRO A 483 18.71 2.90 8.09
C PRO A 483 17.67 1.97 7.43
N ILE A 484 18.18 0.93 6.78
CA ILE A 484 17.34 -0.19 6.32
C ILE A 484 17.47 -1.30 7.37
N ASP A 485 16.40 -1.54 8.08
CA ASP A 485 16.29 -2.59 9.09
C ASP A 485 15.30 -3.67 8.62
N LEU A 486 15.62 -4.94 8.87
CA LEU A 486 14.72 -6.06 8.63
C LEU A 486 14.32 -6.67 9.97
N PHE A 487 13.05 -6.92 10.18
CA PHE A 487 12.57 -7.77 11.27
C PHE A 487 12.29 -9.15 10.70
N VAL A 488 13.09 -10.11 11.11
CA VAL A 488 13.15 -11.45 10.53
C VAL A 488 12.75 -12.48 11.61
N PRO A 489 11.91 -13.47 11.30
CA PRO A 489 11.66 -14.58 12.23
C PRO A 489 12.94 -15.22 12.71
N ASP A 490 13.07 -15.44 14.02
CA ASP A 490 14.20 -16.19 14.58
C ASP A 490 14.03 -17.68 14.30
N PRO A 491 14.90 -18.31 13.50
CA PRO A 491 14.76 -19.73 13.15
C PRO A 491 15.00 -20.68 14.31
N PHE A 492 15.62 -20.25 15.41
CA PHE A 492 15.96 -21.06 16.58
C PHE A 492 16.69 -22.38 16.27
N PHE A 493 17.38 -22.45 15.13
CA PHE A 493 18.05 -23.67 14.67
C PHE A 493 19.44 -23.82 15.33
N ARG A 494 19.46 -23.93 16.66
CA ARG A 494 20.67 -23.96 17.49
C ARG A 494 20.48 -24.73 18.79
N ALA A 495 21.57 -25.28 19.32
CA ALA A 495 21.55 -26.04 20.57
C ALA A 495 21.25 -25.18 21.81
N ASN A 496 21.74 -23.96 21.84
CA ASN A 496 21.45 -22.98 22.89
C ASN A 496 20.53 -21.89 22.34
N VAL A 497 19.28 -21.92 22.73
CA VAL A 497 18.23 -20.98 22.26
C VAL A 497 18.61 -19.50 22.45
N ASN A 498 19.49 -19.17 23.39
CA ASN A 498 19.91 -17.80 23.66
C ASN A 498 21.15 -17.35 22.88
N ASP A 499 21.72 -18.19 22.02
CA ASP A 499 22.94 -17.90 21.26
C ASP A 499 22.62 -17.78 19.76
N GLN A 500 21.98 -16.67 19.37
CA GLN A 500 21.64 -16.38 17.97
C GLN A 500 22.87 -16.42 17.05
N ALA A 501 24.04 -16.02 17.55
CA ALA A 501 25.27 -16.01 16.75
C ALA A 501 25.77 -17.41 16.37
N ALA A 502 25.27 -18.46 17.03
CA ALA A 502 25.60 -19.85 16.71
C ALA A 502 24.57 -20.51 15.75
N ASP A 503 23.59 -19.78 15.28
CA ASP A 503 22.54 -20.30 14.42
C ASP A 503 22.97 -20.27 12.94
N PRO A 504 23.08 -21.44 12.28
CA PRO A 504 23.58 -21.52 10.91
C PRO A 504 22.61 -20.94 9.86
N PHE A 505 21.31 -20.92 10.13
CA PHE A 505 20.32 -20.29 9.24
C PHE A 505 20.43 -18.77 9.32
N ILE A 506 20.61 -18.20 10.52
CA ILE A 506 20.91 -16.78 10.72
C ILE A 506 22.21 -16.39 10.02
N GLU A 507 23.27 -17.20 10.13
CA GLU A 507 24.55 -16.95 9.44
C GLU A 507 24.36 -16.91 7.93
N ALA A 508 23.66 -17.88 7.36
CA ALA A 508 23.40 -17.99 5.93
C ALA A 508 22.55 -16.81 5.41
N PHE A 509 21.45 -16.49 6.07
CA PHE A 509 20.59 -15.39 5.72
C PHE A 509 21.33 -14.06 5.78
N THR A 510 22.01 -13.75 6.89
CA THR A 510 22.79 -12.52 7.06
C THR A 510 23.85 -12.35 5.97
N ALA A 511 24.54 -13.45 5.62
CA ALA A 511 25.58 -13.43 4.59
C ALA A 511 25.03 -13.18 3.17
N ALA A 512 23.77 -13.54 2.91
CA ALA A 512 23.11 -13.33 1.62
C ALA A 512 22.52 -11.93 1.46
N MET A 513 22.30 -11.18 2.54
CA MET A 513 21.68 -9.85 2.49
C MET A 513 22.58 -8.81 1.82
N PRO A 514 21.99 -7.86 1.06
CA PRO A 514 22.68 -6.70 0.51
C PRO A 514 23.40 -5.88 1.58
N ASN A 515 24.49 -5.21 1.19
CA ASN A 515 25.23 -4.35 2.11
C ASN A 515 24.39 -3.14 2.55
N GLY A 516 24.44 -2.81 3.83
CA GLY A 516 23.74 -1.65 4.40
C GLY A 516 22.38 -1.99 5.00
N ILE A 517 22.01 -3.25 4.99
CA ILE A 517 20.81 -3.77 5.65
C ILE A 517 21.21 -4.36 7.01
N THR A 518 20.40 -4.12 8.02
CA THR A 518 20.56 -4.67 9.37
C THR A 518 19.42 -5.62 9.72
N PRO A 519 19.64 -6.95 9.71
CA PRO A 519 18.63 -7.90 10.18
C PRO A 519 18.53 -7.92 11.71
N HIS A 520 17.30 -7.88 12.24
CA HIS A 520 16.93 -8.09 13.64
C HIS A 520 16.11 -9.38 13.71
N TYR A 521 16.67 -10.43 14.31
CA TYR A 521 15.98 -11.70 14.46
C TYR A 521 15.13 -11.67 15.71
N VAL A 522 13.80 -11.76 15.54
CA VAL A 522 12.81 -11.59 16.61
C VAL A 522 12.12 -12.90 16.94
N ASP A 523 11.85 -13.11 18.23
CA ASP A 523 11.15 -14.31 18.72
C ASP A 523 9.65 -14.16 18.47
N ASN A 524 9.16 -14.85 17.46
CA ASN A 524 7.76 -14.95 17.07
C ASN A 524 7.19 -16.37 17.27
N TRP A 525 7.93 -17.26 17.93
CA TRP A 525 7.64 -18.69 18.01
C TRP A 525 6.27 -19.00 18.62
N ASP A 526 6.02 -18.54 19.84
CA ASP A 526 4.84 -18.98 20.61
C ASP A 526 3.52 -18.37 20.08
N VAL A 527 3.56 -17.15 19.52
CA VAL A 527 2.37 -16.40 19.09
C VAL A 527 2.04 -16.66 17.62
N TYR A 528 3.07 -16.66 16.76
CA TYR A 528 2.87 -16.70 15.31
C TYR A 528 3.27 -18.05 14.70
N HIS A 529 4.51 -18.51 14.89
CA HIS A 529 5.02 -19.71 14.24
C HIS A 529 4.21 -20.98 14.57
N LEU A 530 3.94 -21.26 15.87
CA LEU A 530 3.10 -22.38 16.26
C LEU A 530 1.64 -22.29 15.82
N ALA A 531 1.22 -21.13 15.32
CA ALA A 531 -0.09 -20.88 14.72
C ALA A 531 -0.04 -20.77 13.19
N LEU A 532 1.04 -21.27 12.57
CA LEU A 532 1.28 -21.35 11.12
C LEU A 532 1.46 -20.00 10.41
N GLY A 533 1.95 -18.99 11.09
CA GLY A 533 2.31 -17.70 10.50
C GLY A 533 3.59 -17.14 11.11
N GLU A 534 4.05 -16.01 10.61
CA GLU A 534 5.34 -15.45 10.99
C GLU A 534 5.27 -13.93 11.23
N VAL A 535 6.41 -13.26 11.18
CA VAL A 535 6.57 -11.84 11.49
C VAL A 535 5.73 -10.95 10.57
N HIS A 536 5.74 -11.19 9.25
CA HIS A 536 4.96 -10.41 8.28
C HIS A 536 3.47 -10.58 8.51
N CYS A 537 2.99 -11.80 8.69
CA CYS A 537 1.58 -12.11 8.94
C CYS A 537 1.00 -11.30 10.12
N GLY A 538 1.81 -11.02 11.15
CA GLY A 538 1.41 -10.28 12.34
C GLY A 538 1.67 -8.77 12.29
N THR A 539 2.14 -8.22 11.18
CA THR A 539 2.63 -6.84 11.09
C THR A 539 2.19 -6.19 9.79
N ASN A 540 1.80 -4.90 9.80
CA ASN A 540 1.63 -4.16 8.56
C ASN A 540 2.32 -2.80 8.60
N VAL A 541 2.67 -2.25 7.43
CA VAL A 541 3.52 -1.07 7.27
C VAL A 541 2.89 -0.06 6.32
N LEU A 542 2.51 1.10 6.83
CA LEU A 542 2.19 2.26 6.00
C LEU A 542 3.47 2.83 5.41
N ARG A 543 3.41 3.17 4.12
CA ARG A 543 4.57 3.66 3.37
C ARG A 543 4.25 4.94 2.59
N THR A 544 5.26 5.78 2.42
CA THR A 544 5.18 6.95 1.57
C THR A 544 5.09 6.53 0.10
N PRO A 545 4.06 6.93 -0.65
CA PRO A 545 3.98 6.67 -2.08
C PRO A 545 5.10 7.40 -2.82
N VAL A 546 5.65 6.78 -3.85
CA VAL A 546 6.67 7.37 -4.70
C VAL A 546 6.24 7.35 -6.16
N GLY A 547 6.52 8.46 -6.86
CA GLY A 547 6.28 8.59 -8.28
C GLY A 547 4.97 9.30 -8.63
N GLU A 548 4.99 9.90 -9.81
CA GLU A 548 3.89 10.64 -10.41
C GLU A 548 3.26 9.74 -11.50
N TRP A 549 2.12 9.12 -11.21
CA TRP A 549 1.47 8.20 -12.15
C TRP A 549 1.10 8.88 -13.48
N TRP A 550 0.75 10.17 -13.45
CA TRP A 550 0.41 10.97 -14.63
C TRP A 550 1.60 11.27 -15.55
N THR A 551 2.82 11.04 -15.11
CA THR A 551 4.03 11.13 -15.95
C THR A 551 4.63 9.77 -16.28
N SER A 552 4.64 8.85 -15.32
CA SER A 552 5.37 7.58 -15.42
C SER A 552 4.51 6.40 -15.91
N ALA A 553 3.20 6.38 -15.61
CA ALA A 553 2.33 5.22 -15.89
C ALA A 553 1.24 5.46 -16.95
N MET A 554 1.19 6.63 -17.60
CA MET A 554 0.18 6.94 -18.62
C MET A 554 0.14 5.93 -19.77
N HIS A 555 1.28 5.37 -20.14
CA HIS A 555 1.36 4.33 -21.19
C HIS A 555 0.59 3.05 -20.84
N LEU A 556 0.42 2.74 -19.53
CA LEU A 556 -0.40 1.62 -19.05
C LEU A 556 -1.90 1.95 -19.09
N LEU A 557 -2.25 3.22 -18.94
CA LEU A 557 -3.63 3.69 -18.95
C LEU A 557 -4.18 3.92 -20.36
N GLU A 558 -3.35 4.27 -21.35
CA GLU A 558 -3.76 4.59 -22.72
C GLU A 558 -4.03 3.36 -23.60
N GLY A 559 -3.47 2.20 -23.31
CA GLY A 559 -3.52 0.99 -24.16
C GLY A 559 -4.90 0.38 -24.39
N SER A 560 -6.00 1.02 -23.95
CA SER A 560 -7.38 0.54 -24.08
C SER A 560 -8.42 1.64 -24.37
N ARG A 561 -7.99 2.82 -24.82
CA ARG A 561 -8.89 3.87 -25.33
C ARG A 561 -9.38 3.59 -26.75
#